data_777e5c7ec60b75a4c37ac248d83f2a01
#
_entry.id   777e5c7ec60b75a4c37ac248d83f2a01
#
_cell.length_a   1.000
_cell.length_b   1.000
_cell.length_c   1.000
_cell.angle_alpha   90.00
_cell.angle_beta   90.00
_cell.angle_gamma   90.00
#
_symmetry.space_group_name_H-M   'P 1'
#
loop_
_entity.id
_entity.type
_entity.pdbx_description
1 polymer ?
#
loop_
_entity_poly.entity_id
_entity_poly.type
_entity_poly.pdbx_seq_one_letter_code
_entity_poly.pdbx_strand_id
1 'polypeptide(L)'
;MGGLFGRLGVSRVAPDDELSVVEHLTELRTRLFIAVGTLAAAFAVLYVFNEWLLDVLLEPLAPEYRSLLALSPTEPFLVILKVVFGAAVLVTLPVLLYQLYAYVVPAIGRQTRRRMLVVVGGVSLLFIGGVLFVYFLVLPVALQWLLGFAGNDFEVALRANEYFSFALTIMFAGGLVFEVPVAMLVLARLGLVSAEQFRRGWRVAIVVIAFVAAILPGGDPVSMILLMIPQLILYAVGIWLASVFGRPAPWSRGDAPNPSETAV
;
A
#
# COMPACT_ATOMS: atom_id res chain seq x y z
N MET A 1 42.05 40.37 -15.20
CA MET A 1 40.92 39.59 -15.73
C MET A 1 40.53 38.53 -14.69
N GLY A 2 39.74 38.90 -13.74
CA GLY A 2 39.29 38.07 -12.64
C GLY A 2 37.88 38.51 -12.24
N GLY A 3 36.93 37.60 -12.25
CA GLY A 3 35.67 37.90 -11.60
C GLY A 3 34.43 37.84 -12.48
N LEU A 4 33.94 36.64 -12.78
CA LEU A 4 32.54 36.45 -13.24
C LEU A 4 31.88 35.14 -12.79
N PHE A 5 32.52 34.34 -11.91
CA PHE A 5 31.98 33.08 -11.40
C PHE A 5 31.62 33.08 -9.91
N GLY A 6 31.55 34.25 -9.31
CA GLY A 6 31.29 34.42 -7.88
C GLY A 6 29.83 34.65 -7.45
N ARG A 7 28.81 34.36 -8.28
CA ARG A 7 27.41 34.65 -7.96
C ARG A 7 26.39 33.52 -8.18
N LEU A 8 26.84 32.28 -8.11
CA LEU A 8 25.92 31.17 -7.83
C LEU A 8 26.16 30.75 -6.38
N GLY A 9 25.59 31.52 -5.47
CA GLY A 9 25.56 31.22 -4.04
C GLY A 9 24.76 29.96 -3.82
N VAL A 10 25.42 28.79 -3.97
CA VAL A 10 24.95 27.58 -3.35
C VAL A 10 25.24 27.74 -1.86
N SER A 11 24.26 28.23 -1.15
CA SER A 11 24.27 28.27 0.32
C SER A 11 24.48 26.85 0.78
N ARG A 12 25.67 26.53 1.31
CA ARG A 12 25.91 25.29 2.05
C ARG A 12 25.10 25.42 3.32
N VAL A 13 23.93 24.79 3.32
CA VAL A 13 23.11 24.61 4.53
C VAL A 13 23.96 23.93 5.59
N ALA A 14 24.12 24.56 6.73
CA ALA A 14 24.88 24.01 7.85
C ALA A 14 24.19 22.73 8.38
N PRO A 15 24.94 21.81 9.02
CA PRO A 15 24.43 20.50 9.42
C PRO A 15 23.31 20.48 10.46
N ASP A 16 22.98 21.62 11.08
CA ASP A 16 22.07 21.75 12.23
C ASP A 16 20.87 22.68 12.00
N ASP A 17 20.63 23.16 10.76
CA ASP A 17 19.43 23.92 10.47
C ASP A 17 18.22 22.98 10.46
N GLU A 18 17.39 23.05 11.49
CA GLU A 18 16.01 22.58 11.46
C GLU A 18 15.31 23.27 10.28
N LEU A 19 14.86 22.49 9.30
CA LEU A 19 14.14 23.02 8.15
C LEU A 19 13.00 23.89 8.67
N SER A 20 13.00 25.17 8.27
CA SER A 20 11.91 26.06 8.67
C SER A 20 10.59 25.47 8.16
N VAL A 21 9.50 25.65 8.90
CA VAL A 21 8.16 25.17 8.53
C VAL A 21 7.82 25.57 7.09
N VAL A 22 8.28 26.75 6.66
CA VAL A 22 8.06 27.27 5.30
C VAL A 22 8.82 26.46 4.25
N GLU A 23 10.05 26.04 4.52
CA GLU A 23 10.85 25.21 3.62
C GLU A 23 10.24 23.81 3.49
N HIS A 24 9.77 23.25 4.60
CA HIS A 24 9.09 21.95 4.61
C HIS A 24 7.77 21.96 3.83
N LEU A 25 6.98 23.04 3.95
CA LEU A 25 5.77 23.23 3.15
C LEU A 25 6.06 23.44 1.66
N THR A 26 7.17 24.11 1.32
CA THR A 26 7.61 24.29 -0.07
C THR A 26 8.05 22.95 -0.68
N GLU A 27 8.71 22.11 0.09
CA GLU A 27 9.07 20.74 -0.30
C GLU A 27 7.82 19.89 -0.54
N LEU A 28 6.85 19.92 0.38
CA LEU A 28 5.56 19.23 0.24
C LEU A 28 4.86 19.62 -1.07
N ARG A 29 4.78 20.91 -1.35
CA ARG A 29 4.17 21.41 -2.59
C ARG A 29 4.84 20.83 -3.82
N THR A 30 6.16 20.88 -3.89
CA THR A 30 6.93 20.39 -5.04
C THR A 30 6.72 18.88 -5.23
N ARG A 31 6.77 18.09 -4.17
CA ARG A 31 6.55 16.64 -4.20
C ARG A 31 5.14 16.28 -4.62
N LEU A 32 4.14 17.05 -4.14
CA LEU A 32 2.75 16.87 -4.53
C LEU A 32 2.55 17.13 -6.03
N PHE A 33 3.15 18.19 -6.59
CA PHE A 33 3.08 18.47 -8.02
C PHE A 33 3.73 17.35 -8.86
N ILE A 34 4.85 16.79 -8.41
CA ILE A 34 5.48 15.64 -9.10
C ILE A 34 4.57 14.41 -9.03
N ALA A 35 3.99 14.12 -7.88
CA ALA A 35 3.10 12.98 -7.68
C ALA A 35 1.84 13.09 -8.58
N VAL A 36 1.16 14.24 -8.53
CA VAL A 36 -0.04 14.51 -9.33
C VAL A 36 0.29 14.53 -10.84
N GLY A 37 1.40 15.16 -11.22
CA GLY A 37 1.83 15.21 -12.63
C GLY A 37 2.18 13.83 -13.18
N THR A 38 2.85 12.98 -12.39
CA THR A 38 3.15 11.59 -12.77
C THR A 38 1.89 10.76 -12.91
N LEU A 39 0.93 10.91 -11.96
CA LEU A 39 -0.35 10.22 -11.99
C LEU A 39 -1.17 10.65 -13.21
N ALA A 40 -1.25 11.96 -13.48
CA ALA A 40 -1.98 12.49 -14.65
C ALA A 40 -1.37 12.02 -15.98
N ALA A 41 -0.04 11.98 -16.09
CA ALA A 41 0.64 11.45 -17.26
C ALA A 41 0.36 9.95 -17.47
N ALA A 42 0.46 9.16 -16.40
CA ALA A 42 0.13 7.74 -16.46
C ALA A 42 -1.34 7.50 -16.82
N PHE A 43 -2.25 8.28 -16.24
CA PHE A 43 -3.67 8.22 -16.58
C PHE A 43 -3.90 8.51 -18.07
N ALA A 44 -3.31 9.57 -18.61
CA ALA A 44 -3.46 9.93 -20.03
C ALA A 44 -2.92 8.83 -20.96
N VAL A 45 -1.79 8.23 -20.64
CA VAL A 45 -1.21 7.11 -21.40
C VAL A 45 -2.11 5.88 -21.33
N LEU A 46 -2.50 5.48 -20.11
CA LEU A 46 -3.31 4.27 -19.90
C LEU A 46 -4.74 4.42 -20.44
N TYR A 47 -5.25 5.65 -20.57
CA TYR A 47 -6.54 5.89 -21.18
C TYR A 47 -6.58 5.45 -22.66
N VAL A 48 -5.46 5.52 -23.37
CA VAL A 48 -5.35 5.00 -24.74
C VAL A 48 -5.48 3.48 -24.78
N PHE A 49 -5.13 2.79 -23.68
CA PHE A 49 -5.19 1.33 -23.56
C PHE A 49 -6.40 0.85 -22.74
N ASN A 50 -7.45 1.67 -22.63
CA ASN A 50 -8.60 1.37 -21.76
C ASN A 50 -9.30 0.06 -22.13
N GLU A 51 -9.47 -0.28 -23.39
CA GLU A 51 -10.08 -1.54 -23.83
C GLU A 51 -9.28 -2.74 -23.32
N TRP A 52 -7.97 -2.72 -23.50
CA TRP A 52 -7.10 -3.79 -22.99
C TRP A 52 -7.18 -3.92 -21.45
N LEU A 53 -7.24 -2.80 -20.73
CA LEU A 53 -7.38 -2.82 -19.27
C LEU A 53 -8.70 -3.45 -18.81
N LEU A 54 -9.79 -3.15 -19.53
CA LEU A 54 -11.09 -3.77 -19.26
C LEU A 54 -11.05 -5.27 -19.53
N ASP A 55 -10.47 -5.70 -20.66
CA ASP A 55 -10.34 -7.11 -21.01
C ASP A 55 -9.53 -7.88 -19.96
N VAL A 56 -8.40 -7.35 -19.52
CA VAL A 56 -7.60 -7.94 -18.44
C VAL A 56 -8.42 -8.11 -17.16
N LEU A 57 -9.21 -7.10 -16.77
CA LEU A 57 -10.04 -7.21 -15.56
C LEU A 57 -11.25 -8.15 -15.75
N LEU A 58 -11.70 -8.41 -16.97
CA LEU A 58 -12.75 -9.38 -17.25
C LEU A 58 -12.25 -10.82 -17.35
N GLU A 59 -10.93 -11.04 -17.49
CA GLU A 59 -10.36 -12.37 -17.65
C GLU A 59 -10.66 -13.32 -16.46
N PRO A 60 -10.62 -12.88 -15.18
CA PRO A 60 -10.98 -13.71 -14.04
C PRO A 60 -12.45 -14.14 -14.00
N LEU A 61 -13.33 -13.49 -14.79
CA LEU A 61 -14.75 -13.79 -14.85
C LEU A 61 -15.02 -14.90 -15.87
N ALA A 62 -15.88 -15.85 -15.51
CA ALA A 62 -16.28 -16.92 -16.41
C ALA A 62 -16.95 -16.35 -17.68
N PRO A 63 -16.72 -16.95 -18.86
CA PRO A 63 -17.14 -16.39 -20.15
C PRO A 63 -18.62 -16.02 -20.24
N GLU A 64 -19.50 -16.81 -19.60
CA GLU A 64 -20.94 -16.60 -19.56
C GLU A 64 -21.37 -15.31 -18.85
N TYR A 65 -20.52 -14.79 -17.93
CA TYR A 65 -20.80 -13.57 -17.15
C TYR A 65 -20.08 -12.33 -17.67
N ARG A 66 -19.29 -12.43 -18.76
CA ARG A 66 -18.54 -11.27 -19.31
C ARG A 66 -19.41 -10.24 -20.00
N SER A 67 -20.68 -10.55 -20.27
CA SER A 67 -21.65 -9.60 -20.80
C SER A 67 -22.25 -8.78 -19.67
N LEU A 68 -21.58 -7.68 -19.31
CA LEU A 68 -21.99 -6.82 -18.20
C LEU A 68 -23.10 -5.84 -18.61
N LEU A 69 -24.03 -5.57 -17.68
CA LEU A 69 -25.09 -4.61 -17.85
C LEU A 69 -24.65 -3.20 -17.45
N ALA A 70 -25.01 -2.22 -18.29
CA ALA A 70 -24.96 -0.80 -17.94
C ALA A 70 -26.40 -0.30 -17.75
N LEU A 71 -26.71 0.23 -16.57
CA LEU A 71 -28.06 0.71 -16.23
C LEU A 71 -28.25 2.21 -16.53
N SER A 72 -27.18 2.91 -16.89
CA SER A 72 -27.18 4.34 -17.19
C SER A 72 -26.26 4.62 -18.39
N PRO A 73 -26.60 5.58 -19.27
CA PRO A 73 -25.74 5.95 -20.40
C PRO A 73 -24.35 6.45 -19.99
N THR A 74 -24.21 7.01 -18.79
CA THR A 74 -22.94 7.53 -18.25
C THR A 74 -22.10 6.44 -17.58
N GLU A 75 -22.68 5.29 -17.26
CA GLU A 75 -22.01 4.24 -16.51
C GLU A 75 -20.77 3.67 -17.21
N PRO A 76 -20.78 3.34 -18.52
CA PRO A 76 -19.59 2.84 -19.21
C PRO A 76 -18.43 3.84 -19.17
N PHE A 77 -18.73 5.12 -19.35
CA PHE A 77 -17.72 6.18 -19.28
C PHE A 77 -17.07 6.25 -17.89
N LEU A 78 -17.87 6.25 -16.81
CA LEU A 78 -17.37 6.30 -15.45
C LEU A 78 -16.59 5.04 -15.07
N VAL A 79 -16.97 3.88 -15.57
CA VAL A 79 -16.24 2.61 -15.38
C VAL A 79 -14.86 2.70 -16.02
N ILE A 80 -14.77 3.16 -17.28
CA ILE A 80 -13.49 3.35 -17.97
C ILE A 80 -12.58 4.28 -17.16
N LEU A 81 -13.09 5.45 -16.75
CA LEU A 81 -12.31 6.39 -15.94
C LEU A 81 -11.82 5.76 -14.64
N LYS A 82 -12.67 5.00 -13.94
CA LYS A 82 -12.34 4.32 -12.69
C LYS A 82 -11.24 3.27 -12.90
N VAL A 83 -11.35 2.43 -13.92
CA VAL A 83 -10.38 1.38 -14.24
C VAL A 83 -9.03 1.99 -14.62
N VAL A 84 -9.04 2.98 -15.50
CA VAL A 84 -7.81 3.67 -15.92
C VAL A 84 -7.15 4.40 -14.75
N PHE A 85 -7.94 5.06 -13.89
CA PHE A 85 -7.40 5.71 -12.69
C PHE A 85 -6.77 4.70 -11.72
N GLY A 86 -7.45 3.58 -11.48
CA GLY A 86 -6.91 2.49 -10.66
C GLY A 86 -5.58 1.97 -11.20
N ALA A 87 -5.52 1.67 -12.51
CA ALA A 87 -4.29 1.22 -13.17
C ALA A 87 -3.18 2.30 -13.11
N ALA A 88 -3.53 3.58 -13.30
CA ALA A 88 -2.57 4.68 -13.20
C ALA A 88 -1.96 4.77 -11.80
N VAL A 89 -2.76 4.63 -10.75
CA VAL A 89 -2.26 4.60 -9.36
C VAL A 89 -1.31 3.42 -9.16
N LEU A 90 -1.65 2.21 -9.64
CA LEU A 90 -0.80 1.02 -9.54
C LEU A 90 0.57 1.23 -10.22
N VAL A 91 0.57 1.72 -11.46
CA VAL A 91 1.81 1.95 -12.22
C VAL A 91 2.67 3.05 -11.61
N THR A 92 2.05 4.09 -11.07
CA THR A 92 2.78 5.22 -10.46
C THR A 92 3.15 4.99 -8.99
N LEU A 93 2.66 3.92 -8.37
CA LEU A 93 2.86 3.62 -6.96
C LEU A 93 4.33 3.74 -6.50
N PRO A 94 5.34 3.20 -7.21
CA PRO A 94 6.74 3.35 -6.81
C PRO A 94 7.17 4.81 -6.72
N VAL A 95 6.70 5.65 -7.65
CA VAL A 95 7.00 7.09 -7.64
C VAL A 95 6.27 7.79 -6.52
N LEU A 96 5.00 7.47 -6.30
CA LEU A 96 4.19 8.04 -5.21
C LEU A 96 4.80 7.71 -3.85
N LEU A 97 5.18 6.46 -3.63
CA LEU A 97 5.86 6.01 -2.41
C LEU A 97 7.23 6.67 -2.25
N TYR A 98 7.99 6.85 -3.34
CA TYR A 98 9.25 7.58 -3.29
C TYR A 98 9.04 9.03 -2.84
N GLN A 99 8.05 9.74 -3.39
CA GLN A 99 7.76 11.12 -3.01
C GLN A 99 7.32 11.21 -1.53
N LEU A 100 6.44 10.30 -1.09
CA LEU A 100 6.01 10.23 0.30
C LEU A 100 7.18 9.94 1.26
N TYR A 101 7.97 8.92 0.94
CA TYR A 101 9.13 8.54 1.76
C TYR A 101 10.16 9.66 1.83
N ALA A 102 10.47 10.29 0.69
CA ALA A 102 11.43 11.38 0.62
C ALA A 102 10.98 12.64 1.35
N TYR A 103 9.66 12.84 1.52
CA TYR A 103 9.09 13.90 2.35
C TYR A 103 9.21 13.59 3.85
N VAL A 104 8.94 12.34 4.24
CA VAL A 104 8.91 11.94 5.66
C VAL A 104 10.32 11.74 6.24
N VAL A 105 11.27 11.24 5.44
CA VAL A 105 12.61 10.83 5.91
C VAL A 105 13.46 11.96 6.47
N PRO A 106 13.49 13.19 5.94
CA PRO A 106 14.24 14.29 6.56
C PRO A 106 13.86 14.53 8.02
N ALA A 107 12.60 14.30 8.37
CA ALA A 107 12.11 14.40 9.75
C ALA A 107 12.60 13.28 10.68
N ILE A 108 13.08 12.15 10.14
CA ILE A 108 13.49 10.95 10.91
C ILE A 108 15.02 10.80 10.96
N GLY A 109 15.79 11.54 10.14
CA GLY A 109 17.25 11.52 10.10
C GLY A 109 17.85 11.15 8.74
N ARG A 110 19.14 11.49 8.55
CA ARG A 110 19.86 11.31 7.28
C ARG A 110 19.92 9.84 6.87
N GLN A 111 19.25 9.49 5.77
CA GLN A 111 19.37 8.17 5.15
C GLN A 111 20.07 8.26 3.78
N THR A 112 20.86 7.25 3.47
CA THR A 112 21.55 7.17 2.16
C THR A 112 20.49 6.87 1.07
N ARG A 113 20.57 7.57 -0.07
CA ARG A 113 19.69 7.37 -1.25
C ARG A 113 19.50 5.89 -1.63
N ARG A 114 20.55 5.08 -1.50
CA ARG A 114 20.50 3.64 -1.77
C ARG A 114 19.54 2.91 -0.82
N ARG A 115 19.54 3.23 0.47
CA ARG A 115 18.62 2.62 1.45
C ARG A 115 17.17 3.01 1.16
N MET A 116 16.95 4.26 0.78
CA MET A 116 15.65 4.77 0.39
C MET A 116 15.09 4.00 -0.83
N LEU A 117 15.89 3.81 -1.89
CA LEU A 117 15.48 3.07 -3.07
C LEU A 117 15.18 1.59 -2.76
N VAL A 118 15.96 0.95 -1.87
CA VAL A 118 15.70 -0.43 -1.44
C VAL A 118 14.37 -0.54 -0.69
N VAL A 119 14.08 0.41 0.21
CA VAL A 119 12.81 0.40 0.96
C VAL A 119 11.63 0.64 0.03
N VAL A 120 11.69 1.69 -0.80
CA VAL A 120 10.61 2.00 -1.75
C VAL A 120 10.40 0.85 -2.75
N GLY A 121 11.48 0.29 -3.29
CA GLY A 121 11.39 -0.86 -4.19
C GLY A 121 10.79 -2.10 -3.52
N GLY A 122 11.17 -2.38 -2.27
CA GLY A 122 10.61 -3.47 -1.48
C GLY A 122 9.12 -3.31 -1.21
N VAL A 123 8.70 -2.11 -0.78
CA VAL A 123 7.29 -1.76 -0.58
C VAL A 123 6.52 -1.90 -1.91
N SER A 124 7.00 -1.28 -2.99
CA SER A 124 6.32 -1.38 -4.29
C SER A 124 6.18 -2.81 -4.79
N LEU A 125 7.24 -3.63 -4.61
CA LEU A 125 7.22 -5.03 -5.03
C LEU A 125 6.20 -5.85 -4.21
N LEU A 126 6.13 -5.60 -2.91
CA LEU A 126 5.21 -6.29 -2.01
C LEU A 126 3.76 -5.91 -2.32
N PHE A 127 3.49 -4.63 -2.56
CA PHE A 127 2.17 -4.15 -2.98
C PHE A 127 1.73 -4.79 -4.31
N ILE A 128 2.59 -4.73 -5.34
CA ILE A 128 2.30 -5.35 -6.64
C ILE A 128 2.10 -6.85 -6.47
N GLY A 129 2.92 -7.52 -5.67
CA GLY A 129 2.74 -8.93 -5.33
C GLY A 129 1.38 -9.23 -4.70
N GLY A 130 0.89 -8.37 -3.81
CA GLY A 130 -0.45 -8.45 -3.22
C GLY A 130 -1.56 -8.27 -4.25
N VAL A 131 -1.43 -7.29 -5.14
CA VAL A 131 -2.38 -7.06 -6.24
C VAL A 131 -2.45 -8.28 -7.16
N LEU A 132 -1.29 -8.82 -7.57
CA LEU A 132 -1.22 -10.01 -8.43
C LEU A 132 -1.76 -11.25 -7.73
N PHE A 133 -1.47 -11.42 -6.44
CA PHE A 133 -2.03 -12.50 -5.63
C PHE A 133 -3.56 -12.45 -5.62
N VAL A 134 -4.13 -11.27 -5.41
CA VAL A 134 -5.60 -11.11 -5.45
C VAL A 134 -6.14 -11.37 -6.85
N TYR A 135 -5.52 -10.82 -7.88
CA TYR A 135 -5.97 -10.96 -9.25
C TYR A 135 -5.98 -12.42 -9.72
N PHE A 136 -4.91 -13.17 -9.47
CA PHE A 136 -4.77 -14.55 -9.97
C PHE A 136 -5.40 -15.61 -9.07
N LEU A 137 -5.51 -15.36 -7.77
CA LEU A 137 -5.97 -16.38 -6.83
C LEU A 137 -7.30 -16.00 -6.17
N VAL A 138 -7.37 -14.82 -5.51
CA VAL A 138 -8.54 -14.49 -4.69
C VAL A 138 -9.74 -14.16 -5.56
N LEU A 139 -9.56 -13.30 -6.57
CA LEU A 139 -10.64 -12.80 -7.41
C LEU A 139 -11.36 -13.93 -8.18
N PRO A 140 -10.67 -14.87 -8.87
CA PRO A 140 -11.35 -15.97 -9.57
C PRO A 140 -12.11 -16.89 -8.61
N VAL A 141 -11.51 -17.25 -7.47
CA VAL A 141 -12.15 -18.14 -6.49
C VAL A 141 -13.36 -17.47 -5.83
N ALA A 142 -13.24 -16.18 -5.48
CA ALA A 142 -14.33 -15.41 -4.92
C ALA A 142 -15.53 -15.31 -5.90
N LEU A 143 -15.24 -14.98 -7.17
CA LEU A 143 -16.27 -14.89 -8.20
C LEU A 143 -16.94 -16.23 -8.45
N GLN A 144 -16.17 -17.30 -8.55
CA GLN A 144 -16.70 -18.65 -8.75
C GLN A 144 -17.61 -19.07 -7.59
N TRP A 145 -17.23 -18.76 -6.35
CA TRP A 145 -18.03 -19.08 -5.18
C TRP A 145 -19.30 -18.22 -5.11
N LEU A 146 -19.19 -16.88 -5.30
CA LEU A 146 -20.33 -15.97 -5.24
C LEU A 146 -21.36 -16.25 -6.32
N LEU A 147 -20.92 -16.48 -7.57
CA LEU A 147 -21.79 -16.78 -8.68
C LEU A 147 -22.40 -18.18 -8.57
N GLY A 148 -21.62 -19.15 -8.06
CA GLY A 148 -22.09 -20.51 -7.78
C GLY A 148 -23.10 -20.59 -6.64
N PHE A 149 -23.05 -19.66 -5.68
CA PHE A 149 -23.98 -19.61 -4.55
C PHE A 149 -25.42 -19.26 -4.96
N ALA A 150 -25.59 -18.52 -6.08
CA ALA A 150 -26.89 -18.19 -6.64
C ALA A 150 -27.65 -19.44 -7.09
N GLY A 151 -26.96 -20.54 -7.40
CA GLY A 151 -27.56 -21.79 -7.86
C GLY A 151 -28.40 -21.61 -9.12
N ASN A 152 -29.48 -22.41 -9.25
CA ASN A 152 -30.43 -22.32 -10.35
C ASN A 152 -31.64 -21.43 -10.02
N ASP A 153 -31.69 -20.85 -8.82
CA ASP A 153 -32.86 -20.11 -8.34
C ASP A 153 -32.82 -18.63 -8.77
N PHE A 154 -31.65 -18.12 -9.19
CA PHE A 154 -31.46 -16.74 -9.60
C PHE A 154 -30.76 -16.62 -10.95
N GLU A 155 -31.29 -15.76 -11.83
CA GLU A 155 -30.56 -15.31 -13.03
C GLU A 155 -29.61 -14.18 -12.61
N VAL A 156 -28.30 -14.48 -12.60
CA VAL A 156 -27.30 -13.49 -12.21
C VAL A 156 -26.93 -12.62 -13.40
N ALA A 157 -27.33 -11.35 -13.34
CA ALA A 157 -26.91 -10.33 -14.27
C ALA A 157 -25.95 -9.36 -13.58
N LEU A 158 -24.68 -9.37 -14.00
CA LEU A 158 -23.65 -8.52 -13.40
C LEU A 158 -23.70 -7.11 -13.97
N ARG A 159 -23.73 -6.11 -13.07
CA ARG A 159 -23.63 -4.70 -13.44
C ARG A 159 -22.17 -4.28 -13.57
N ALA A 160 -21.82 -3.58 -14.67
CA ALA A 160 -20.45 -3.17 -14.95
C ALA A 160 -19.81 -2.37 -13.81
N ASN A 161 -20.51 -1.35 -13.30
CA ASN A 161 -19.98 -0.51 -12.23
C ASN A 161 -19.71 -1.30 -10.93
N GLU A 162 -20.55 -2.28 -10.59
CA GLU A 162 -20.41 -3.09 -9.38
C GLU A 162 -19.25 -4.06 -9.53
N TYR A 163 -19.16 -4.77 -10.66
CA TYR A 163 -18.07 -5.69 -10.93
C TYR A 163 -16.70 -5.03 -10.89
N PHE A 164 -16.50 -3.95 -11.69
CA PHE A 164 -15.19 -3.28 -11.72
C PHE A 164 -14.85 -2.59 -10.39
N SER A 165 -15.85 -2.08 -9.65
CA SER A 165 -15.62 -1.55 -8.31
C SER A 165 -15.19 -2.62 -7.33
N PHE A 166 -15.84 -3.79 -7.35
CA PHE A 166 -15.47 -4.95 -6.55
C PHE A 166 -14.04 -5.39 -6.86
N ALA A 167 -13.73 -5.66 -8.15
CA ALA A 167 -12.42 -6.13 -8.57
C ALA A 167 -11.30 -5.15 -8.18
N LEU A 168 -11.45 -3.87 -8.49
CA LEU A 168 -10.46 -2.85 -8.14
C LEU A 168 -10.29 -2.72 -6.63
N THR A 169 -11.38 -2.69 -5.86
CA THR A 169 -11.29 -2.50 -4.40
C THR A 169 -10.60 -3.67 -3.73
N ILE A 170 -10.93 -4.92 -4.09
CA ILE A 170 -10.29 -6.10 -3.51
C ILE A 170 -8.80 -6.19 -3.91
N MET A 171 -8.44 -5.80 -5.14
CA MET A 171 -7.05 -5.75 -5.59
C MET A 171 -6.24 -4.70 -4.84
N PHE A 172 -6.76 -3.47 -4.68
CA PHE A 172 -6.10 -2.42 -3.90
C PHE A 172 -5.96 -2.80 -2.43
N ALA A 173 -7.03 -3.32 -1.85
CA ALA A 173 -7.01 -3.77 -0.46
C ALA A 173 -5.99 -4.90 -0.24
N GLY A 174 -5.93 -5.87 -1.15
CA GLY A 174 -4.93 -6.93 -1.12
C GLY A 174 -3.49 -6.38 -1.21
N GLY A 175 -3.25 -5.42 -2.10
CA GLY A 175 -1.97 -4.72 -2.17
C GLY A 175 -1.59 -4.06 -0.84
N LEU A 176 -2.52 -3.32 -0.21
CA LEU A 176 -2.29 -2.66 1.09
C LEU A 176 -2.05 -3.66 2.22
N VAL A 177 -2.76 -4.77 2.21
CA VAL A 177 -2.62 -5.84 3.21
C VAL A 177 -1.23 -6.46 3.16
N PHE A 178 -0.63 -6.56 1.98
CA PHE A 178 0.73 -7.06 1.81
C PHE A 178 1.80 -6.11 2.36
N GLU A 179 1.47 -4.84 2.62
CA GLU A 179 2.37 -3.87 3.26
C GLU A 179 2.49 -4.04 4.79
N VAL A 180 1.68 -4.89 5.42
CA VAL A 180 1.70 -5.12 6.88
C VAL A 180 3.11 -5.46 7.41
N PRO A 181 3.93 -6.33 6.79
CA PRO A 181 5.29 -6.61 7.28
C PRO A 181 6.19 -5.38 7.29
N VAL A 182 6.04 -4.51 6.29
CA VAL A 182 6.83 -3.27 6.18
C VAL A 182 6.36 -2.27 7.24
N ALA A 183 5.07 -2.12 7.43
CA ALA A 183 4.51 -1.27 8.48
C ALA A 183 5.01 -1.70 9.88
N MET A 184 4.99 -3.00 10.17
CA MET A 184 5.53 -3.57 11.40
C MET A 184 7.02 -3.28 11.57
N LEU A 185 7.81 -3.44 10.49
CA LEU A 185 9.24 -3.11 10.51
C LEU A 185 9.49 -1.63 10.78
N VAL A 186 8.71 -0.74 10.17
CA VAL A 186 8.82 0.71 10.39
C VAL A 186 8.51 1.05 11.85
N LEU A 187 7.42 0.54 12.42
CA LEU A 187 7.07 0.73 13.82
C LEU A 187 8.16 0.22 14.77
N ALA A 188 8.76 -0.94 14.44
CA ALA A 188 9.87 -1.50 15.24
C ALA A 188 11.14 -0.66 15.11
N ARG A 189 11.44 -0.08 13.95
CA ARG A 189 12.60 0.81 13.76
C ARG A 189 12.47 2.16 14.43
N LEU A 190 11.25 2.68 14.50
CA LEU A 190 10.93 3.89 15.26
C LEU A 190 10.95 3.64 16.79
N GLY A 191 11.03 2.37 17.21
CA GLY A 191 10.99 1.99 18.63
C GLY A 191 9.59 2.12 19.25
N LEU A 192 8.54 2.29 18.44
CA LEU A 192 7.15 2.41 18.92
C LEU A 192 6.58 1.07 19.38
N VAL A 193 6.95 -0.02 18.69
CA VAL A 193 6.50 -1.37 19.02
C VAL A 193 7.68 -2.34 18.88
N SER A 194 7.89 -3.20 19.87
CA SER A 194 8.95 -4.22 19.83
C SER A 194 8.46 -5.50 19.14
N ALA A 195 9.41 -6.31 18.62
CA ALA A 195 9.09 -7.63 18.05
C ALA A 195 8.40 -8.55 19.07
N GLU A 196 8.75 -8.41 20.37
CA GLU A 196 8.13 -9.17 21.45
C GLU A 196 6.68 -8.77 21.69
N GLN A 197 6.36 -7.46 21.58
CA GLN A 197 4.97 -6.98 21.68
C GLN A 197 4.12 -7.50 20.50
N PHE A 198 4.65 -7.49 19.28
CA PHE A 198 3.97 -8.12 18.13
C PHE A 198 3.75 -9.62 18.38
N ARG A 199 4.77 -10.33 18.91
CA ARG A 199 4.65 -11.75 19.22
C ARG A 199 3.61 -12.03 20.30
N ARG A 200 3.54 -11.23 21.36
CA ARG A 200 2.52 -11.37 22.42
C ARG A 200 1.11 -11.00 21.91
N GLY A 201 1.02 -10.02 21.00
CA GLY A 201 -0.23 -9.52 20.42
C GLY A 201 -0.85 -10.41 19.33
N TRP A 202 -0.33 -11.61 19.04
CA TRP A 202 -0.78 -12.44 17.91
C TRP A 202 -2.28 -12.73 17.90
N ARG A 203 -2.90 -12.90 19.08
CA ARG A 203 -4.35 -13.15 19.20
C ARG A 203 -5.18 -11.95 18.74
N VAL A 204 -4.75 -10.74 19.12
CA VAL A 204 -5.38 -9.49 18.69
C VAL A 204 -5.16 -9.29 17.19
N ALA A 205 -3.95 -9.59 16.69
CA ALA A 205 -3.65 -9.50 15.26
C ALA A 205 -4.57 -10.40 14.42
N ILE A 206 -4.83 -11.66 14.83
CA ILE A 206 -5.78 -12.54 14.14
C ILE A 206 -7.17 -11.90 14.07
N VAL A 207 -7.67 -11.35 15.18
CA VAL A 207 -9.00 -10.71 15.20
C VAL A 207 -9.03 -9.49 14.28
N VAL A 208 -7.99 -8.65 14.30
CA VAL A 208 -7.88 -7.48 13.42
C VAL A 208 -7.79 -7.91 11.95
N ILE A 209 -6.98 -8.92 11.64
CA ILE A 209 -6.85 -9.48 10.29
C ILE A 209 -8.19 -10.02 9.79
N ALA A 210 -8.90 -10.81 10.61
CA ALA A 210 -10.21 -11.34 10.28
C ALA A 210 -11.25 -10.22 10.07
N PHE A 211 -11.22 -9.19 10.92
CA PHE A 211 -12.10 -8.03 10.80
C PHE A 211 -11.84 -7.23 9.52
N VAL A 212 -10.57 -6.97 9.20
CA VAL A 212 -10.18 -6.30 7.94
C VAL A 212 -10.63 -7.13 6.74
N ALA A 213 -10.38 -8.44 6.74
CA ALA A 213 -10.79 -9.32 5.66
C ALA A 213 -12.33 -9.38 5.51
N ALA A 214 -13.09 -9.27 6.59
CA ALA A 214 -14.57 -9.27 6.56
C ALA A 214 -15.18 -7.95 6.04
N ILE A 215 -14.48 -6.82 6.20
CA ILE A 215 -14.94 -5.51 5.69
C ILE A 215 -14.66 -5.35 4.20
N LEU A 216 -13.71 -6.11 3.66
CA LEU A 216 -13.37 -6.04 2.25
C LEU A 216 -14.56 -6.40 1.35
N PRO A 217 -14.67 -5.79 0.16
CA PRO A 217 -15.77 -6.06 -0.74
C PRO A 217 -15.89 -7.54 -1.08
N GLY A 218 -17.10 -8.04 -0.97
CA GLY A 218 -17.45 -9.45 -1.09
C GLY A 218 -18.07 -9.97 0.20
N GLY A 219 -17.48 -9.67 1.35
CA GLY A 219 -18.02 -10.08 2.66
C GLY A 219 -18.31 -11.58 2.78
N ASP A 220 -17.86 -12.35 1.78
CA ASP A 220 -18.09 -13.78 1.71
C ASP A 220 -17.03 -14.56 2.51
N PRO A 221 -17.40 -15.68 3.14
CA PRO A 221 -16.50 -16.44 3.99
C PRO A 221 -15.28 -16.99 3.24
N VAL A 222 -15.40 -17.26 1.94
CA VAL A 222 -14.33 -17.86 1.14
C VAL A 222 -13.25 -16.82 0.84
N SER A 223 -13.64 -15.65 0.34
CA SER A 223 -12.70 -14.53 0.13
C SER A 223 -12.03 -14.10 1.43
N MET A 224 -12.78 -14.06 2.53
CA MET A 224 -12.25 -13.75 3.86
C MET A 224 -11.13 -14.73 4.27
N ILE A 225 -11.35 -16.04 4.14
CA ILE A 225 -10.36 -17.06 4.51
C ILE A 225 -9.15 -16.98 3.55
N LEU A 226 -9.38 -16.82 2.24
CA LEU A 226 -8.32 -16.72 1.25
C LEU A 226 -7.39 -15.52 1.49
N LEU A 227 -7.93 -14.40 1.95
CA LEU A 227 -7.14 -13.22 2.30
C LEU A 227 -6.47 -13.38 3.66
N MET A 228 -7.13 -14.01 4.63
CA MET A 228 -6.63 -14.15 5.99
C MET A 228 -5.39 -15.04 6.07
N ILE A 229 -5.33 -16.15 5.33
CA ILE A 229 -4.21 -17.10 5.38
C ILE A 229 -2.87 -16.44 5.01
N PRO A 230 -2.71 -15.81 3.83
CA PRO A 230 -1.44 -15.16 3.49
C PRO A 230 -1.12 -14.00 4.44
N GLN A 231 -2.14 -13.31 4.96
CA GLN A 231 -1.94 -12.22 5.90
C GLN A 231 -1.36 -12.68 7.24
N LEU A 232 -1.77 -13.84 7.74
CA LEU A 232 -1.16 -14.45 8.93
C LEU A 232 0.31 -14.81 8.68
N ILE A 233 0.63 -15.32 7.48
CA ILE A 233 2.02 -15.60 7.07
C ILE A 233 2.83 -14.30 7.02
N LEU A 234 2.27 -13.25 6.39
CA LEU A 234 2.91 -11.94 6.30
C LEU A 234 3.11 -11.30 7.69
N TYR A 235 2.16 -11.48 8.60
CA TYR A 235 2.31 -11.04 9.99
C TYR A 235 3.49 -11.75 10.69
N ALA A 236 3.64 -13.06 10.51
CA ALA A 236 4.78 -13.80 11.03
C ALA A 236 6.11 -13.32 10.42
N VAL A 237 6.13 -13.06 9.10
CA VAL A 237 7.27 -12.42 8.42
C VAL A 237 7.56 -11.03 9.00
N GLY A 238 6.53 -10.23 9.29
CA GLY A 238 6.65 -8.92 9.93
C GLY A 238 7.30 -9.01 11.32
N ILE A 239 6.92 -10.00 12.14
CA ILE A 239 7.57 -10.25 13.44
C ILE A 239 9.05 -10.61 13.24
N TRP A 240 9.36 -11.48 12.28
CA TRP A 240 10.75 -11.86 11.98
C TRP A 240 11.57 -10.64 11.53
N LEU A 241 11.06 -9.83 10.59
CA LEU A 241 11.72 -8.58 10.16
C LEU A 241 11.92 -7.60 11.33
N ALA A 242 10.92 -7.43 12.18
CA ALA A 242 11.01 -6.58 13.37
C ALA A 242 12.07 -7.10 14.37
N SER A 243 12.21 -8.43 14.51
CA SER A 243 13.21 -9.03 15.40
C SER A 243 14.67 -8.87 14.91
N VAL A 244 14.87 -8.90 13.57
CA VAL A 244 16.21 -8.80 12.97
C VAL A 244 16.65 -7.35 12.79
N PHE A 245 15.73 -6.47 12.36
CA PHE A 245 16.05 -5.11 11.93
C PHE A 245 15.44 -4.01 12.83
N GLY A 246 14.59 -4.37 13.81
CA GLY A 246 13.99 -3.43 14.74
C GLY A 246 15.01 -2.90 15.77
N ARG A 247 14.64 -1.79 16.42
CA ARG A 247 15.37 -1.28 17.59
C ARG A 247 14.67 -1.75 18.86
N PRO A 248 15.41 -2.02 19.96
CA PRO A 248 14.76 -2.25 21.24
C PRO A 248 13.96 -1.00 21.62
N ALA A 249 12.71 -1.21 22.07
CA ALA A 249 11.87 -0.10 22.50
C ALA A 249 12.53 0.63 23.70
N PRO A 250 12.47 1.97 23.78
CA PRO A 250 13.12 2.75 24.85
C PRO A 250 12.74 2.29 26.27
N TRP A 251 11.48 1.88 26.45
CA TRP A 251 10.95 1.36 27.72
C TRP A 251 11.29 -0.12 28.00
N SER A 252 11.89 -0.84 27.05
CA SER A 252 12.39 -2.21 27.28
C SER A 252 13.77 -2.25 27.91
N ARG A 253 14.49 -1.13 27.93
CA ARG A 253 15.64 -0.91 28.82
C ARG A 253 15.05 -0.57 30.18
N GLY A 254 14.65 -1.60 30.93
CA GLY A 254 14.24 -1.39 32.30
C GLY A 254 15.32 -0.56 32.98
N ASP A 255 14.97 0.61 33.47
CA ASP A 255 15.59 1.22 34.62
C ASP A 255 15.34 0.26 35.80
N ALA A 256 16.07 -0.88 35.82
CA ALA A 256 16.31 -1.57 37.04
C ALA A 256 17.08 -0.54 37.90
N PRO A 257 16.53 -0.07 39.04
CA PRO A 257 17.26 0.83 39.90
C PRO A 257 18.61 0.19 40.16
N ASN A 258 19.66 0.94 39.91
CA ASN A 258 21.03 0.49 40.15
C ASN A 258 21.07 0.05 41.61
N PRO A 259 21.39 -1.25 41.91
CA PRO A 259 21.41 -1.73 43.32
C PRO A 259 22.38 -0.95 44.20
N SER A 260 23.26 -0.13 43.62
CA SER A 260 24.18 0.74 44.32
C SER A 260 23.56 2.05 44.82
N GLU A 261 22.35 2.46 44.37
CA GLU A 261 21.68 3.67 44.85
C GLU A 261 20.70 3.43 46.02
N THR A 262 20.44 2.17 46.38
CA THR A 262 19.60 1.81 47.54
C THR A 262 20.38 1.43 48.79
N ALA A 263 21.70 1.61 48.80
CA ALA A 263 22.57 1.35 49.96
C ALA A 263 23.18 2.65 50.51
N VAL A 264 22.31 3.58 51.00
CA VAL A 264 22.71 4.65 51.93
C VAL A 264 21.70 4.72 53.06
#